data_b88c6e8ee8d0361b41e0596622b757a2
#
_entry.id   b88c6e8ee8d0361b41e0596622b757a2
#
_cell.length_a   1.000
_cell.length_b   1.000
_cell.length_c   1.000
_cell.angle_alpha   90.00
_cell.angle_beta   90.00
_cell.angle_gamma   90.00
#
_symmetry.space_group_name_H-M   'P 1'
#
loop_
_entity.id
_entity.type
_entity.pdbx_description
1 polymer ?
#
loop_
_entity_poly.entity_id
_entity_poly.type
_entity_poly.pdbx_seq_one_letter_code
_entity_poly.pdbx_strand_id
1 'polypeptide(L)'
;LFLLIGDYAKVGFAHFNIMTRDGYAQNTWYRNLGEKENTPMPQVIGVYSHVHPEDCAVLKQFVGQVKEGKATSLSKEVRINRGNGKYSWTSINVMVRDYRPQDGVIEMLCINYDITPLKETEQKLIIARDKAEELDRLKSAFLANMSHEIRTPLNSIVGFSSLLAETDDREERQEYIKIVETNNELLLQLVSDILDLSKIESGTFDF
;
A
#
# COMPACT_ATOMS: atom_id res chain seq x y z
N LEU A 1 6.51 -26.60 -24.99
CA LEU A 1 5.43 -25.68 -24.67
C LEU A 1 5.58 -25.10 -23.26
N PHE A 2 5.73 -25.91 -22.20
CA PHE A 2 5.89 -25.47 -20.83
C PHE A 2 7.12 -24.56 -20.60
N LEU A 3 8.23 -24.83 -21.25
CA LEU A 3 9.46 -24.03 -21.19
C LEU A 3 9.25 -22.62 -21.76
N LEU A 4 8.58 -22.52 -22.91
CA LEU A 4 8.29 -21.25 -23.57
C LEU A 4 7.30 -20.39 -22.75
N ILE A 5 6.30 -21.03 -22.15
CA ILE A 5 5.32 -20.34 -21.29
C ILE A 5 6.00 -19.82 -20.01
N GLY A 6 6.90 -20.60 -19.40
CA GLY A 6 7.63 -20.20 -18.21
C GLY A 6 8.50 -18.97 -18.43
N ASP A 7 9.24 -18.91 -19.52
CA ASP A 7 10.08 -17.75 -19.85
C ASP A 7 9.27 -16.51 -20.18
N TYR A 8 8.18 -16.64 -20.94
CA TYR A 8 7.30 -15.53 -21.27
C TYR A 8 6.58 -14.97 -20.03
N ALA A 9 6.05 -15.87 -19.20
CA ALA A 9 5.34 -15.49 -17.97
C ALA A 9 6.30 -15.15 -16.80
N LYS A 10 7.63 -15.24 -17.00
CA LYS A 10 8.66 -15.06 -15.95
C LYS A 10 8.48 -15.98 -14.74
N VAL A 11 7.89 -17.15 -14.97
CA VAL A 11 7.67 -18.18 -13.96
C VAL A 11 8.83 -19.17 -14.03
N GLY A 12 9.55 -19.32 -12.94
CA GLY A 12 10.61 -20.27 -12.78
C GLY A 12 10.09 -21.60 -12.24
N PHE A 13 10.64 -22.69 -12.74
CA PHE A 13 10.31 -24.05 -12.31
C PHE A 13 11.57 -24.80 -11.93
N ALA A 14 11.49 -25.57 -10.84
CA ALA A 14 12.52 -26.53 -10.44
C ALA A 14 11.89 -27.84 -9.95
N HIS A 15 12.61 -28.93 -10.16
CA HIS A 15 12.31 -30.26 -9.64
C HIS A 15 13.57 -30.82 -9.01
N PHE A 16 13.54 -31.20 -7.76
CA PHE A 16 14.72 -31.64 -7.01
C PHE A 16 14.37 -32.60 -5.87
N ASN A 17 15.34 -33.46 -5.53
CA ASN A 17 15.28 -34.26 -4.32
C ASN A 17 15.92 -33.49 -3.16
N ILE A 18 15.15 -33.24 -2.09
CA ILE A 18 15.62 -32.43 -0.93
C ILE A 18 16.65 -33.21 -0.07
N MET A 19 16.72 -34.52 -0.18
CA MET A 19 17.67 -35.35 0.56
C MET A 19 19.08 -35.26 -0.03
N THR A 20 19.19 -35.45 -1.37
CA THR A 20 20.47 -35.39 -2.10
C THR A 20 20.80 -34.01 -2.62
N ARG A 21 19.79 -33.12 -2.72
CA ARG A 21 19.85 -31.79 -3.34
C ARG A 21 20.11 -31.82 -4.85
N ASP A 22 19.91 -32.97 -5.48
CA ASP A 22 20.04 -33.14 -6.93
C ASP A 22 18.71 -32.79 -7.60
N GLY A 23 18.80 -32.33 -8.85
CA GLY A 23 17.63 -32.00 -9.64
C GLY A 23 17.95 -31.07 -10.81
N TYR A 24 16.94 -30.45 -11.34
CA TYR A 24 17.08 -29.45 -12.40
C TYR A 24 16.17 -28.24 -12.15
N ALA A 25 16.57 -27.12 -12.71
CA ALA A 25 15.76 -25.90 -12.69
C ALA A 25 15.91 -25.14 -14.02
N GLN A 26 14.90 -24.38 -14.36
CA GLN A 26 14.93 -23.45 -15.49
C GLN A 26 15.75 -22.20 -15.14
N ASN A 27 16.30 -21.54 -16.15
CA ASN A 27 17.06 -20.29 -15.96
C ASN A 27 16.26 -19.22 -15.23
N THR A 28 14.97 -19.10 -15.54
CA THR A 28 14.06 -18.16 -14.86
C THR A 28 13.94 -18.45 -13.35
N TRP A 29 13.98 -19.72 -12.94
CA TRP A 29 13.96 -20.09 -11.53
C TRP A 29 15.19 -19.53 -10.78
N TYR A 30 16.40 -19.68 -11.35
CA TYR A 30 17.62 -19.13 -10.79
C TYR A 30 17.55 -17.58 -10.73
N ARG A 31 17.14 -16.94 -11.83
CA ARG A 31 17.02 -15.49 -11.91
C ARG A 31 16.08 -14.93 -10.84
N ASN A 32 14.95 -15.57 -10.60
CA ASN A 32 13.98 -15.15 -9.59
C ASN A 32 14.52 -15.27 -8.16
N LEU A 33 15.50 -16.16 -7.93
CA LEU A 33 16.19 -16.30 -6.64
C LEU A 33 17.47 -15.46 -6.53
N GLY A 34 17.83 -14.69 -7.54
CA GLY A 34 19.09 -13.93 -7.58
C GLY A 34 20.33 -14.77 -7.81
N GLU A 35 20.16 -16.02 -8.20
CA GLU A 35 21.26 -16.94 -8.48
C GLU A 35 21.71 -16.87 -9.95
N LYS A 36 22.97 -17.25 -10.21
CA LYS A 36 23.45 -17.42 -11.58
C LYS A 36 22.77 -18.62 -12.22
N GLU A 37 22.48 -18.50 -13.51
CA GLU A 37 21.96 -19.63 -14.31
C GLU A 37 22.90 -20.81 -14.26
N ASN A 38 22.35 -22.02 -14.16
CA ASN A 38 23.07 -23.28 -14.05
C ASN A 38 23.99 -23.43 -12.83
N THR A 39 23.78 -22.62 -11.76
CA THR A 39 24.44 -22.91 -10.48
C THR A 39 24.07 -24.32 -10.02
N PRO A 40 25.03 -25.14 -9.57
CA PRO A 40 24.73 -26.48 -9.09
C PRO A 40 23.67 -26.49 -8.00
N MET A 41 22.66 -27.32 -8.14
CA MET A 41 21.53 -27.39 -7.22
C MET A 41 21.93 -27.53 -5.74
N PRO A 42 22.96 -28.33 -5.37
CA PRO A 42 23.42 -28.40 -3.98
C PRO A 42 23.93 -27.10 -3.38
N GLN A 43 24.32 -26.14 -4.24
CA GLN A 43 24.76 -24.79 -3.79
C GLN A 43 23.59 -23.82 -3.60
N VAL A 44 22.41 -24.16 -4.12
CA VAL A 44 21.20 -23.33 -4.00
C VAL A 44 20.23 -23.92 -2.98
N ILE A 45 19.91 -25.20 -3.13
CA ILE A 45 18.95 -25.89 -2.26
C ILE A 45 19.49 -26.01 -0.84
N GLY A 46 18.78 -25.42 0.11
CA GLY A 46 19.13 -25.42 1.54
C GLY A 46 20.22 -24.42 1.94
N VAL A 47 20.76 -23.64 1.00
CA VAL A 47 21.79 -22.61 1.27
C VAL A 47 21.15 -21.24 1.48
N TYR A 48 20.24 -20.83 0.58
CA TYR A 48 19.47 -19.56 0.67
C TYR A 48 20.35 -18.30 0.74
N SER A 49 21.44 -18.26 -0.02
CA SER A 49 22.47 -17.21 0.03
C SER A 49 21.92 -15.79 -0.21
N HIS A 50 20.89 -15.66 -1.03
CA HIS A 50 20.28 -14.38 -1.39
C HIS A 50 18.95 -14.10 -0.67
N VAL A 51 18.43 -15.05 0.11
CA VAL A 51 17.17 -14.88 0.83
C VAL A 51 17.39 -14.03 2.10
N HIS A 52 16.48 -13.12 2.39
CA HIS A 52 16.51 -12.33 3.61
C HIS A 52 16.57 -13.24 4.87
N PRO A 53 17.38 -12.93 5.90
CA PRO A 53 17.59 -13.80 7.07
C PRO A 53 16.30 -14.27 7.77
N GLU A 54 15.32 -13.38 7.92
CA GLU A 54 14.03 -13.72 8.54
C GLU A 54 13.24 -14.73 7.70
N ASP A 55 13.32 -14.62 6.36
CA ASP A 55 12.60 -15.50 5.46
C ASP A 55 13.28 -16.86 5.34
N CYS A 56 14.63 -16.92 5.54
CA CYS A 56 15.40 -18.17 5.61
C CYS A 56 14.90 -19.11 6.72
N ALA A 57 14.50 -18.57 7.87
CA ALA A 57 14.06 -19.37 9.00
C ALA A 57 12.81 -20.20 8.64
N VAL A 58 11.85 -19.60 7.95
CA VAL A 58 10.62 -20.27 7.51
C VAL A 58 10.92 -21.37 6.49
N LEU A 59 11.81 -21.12 5.53
CA LEU A 59 12.20 -22.11 4.53
C LEU A 59 12.92 -23.31 5.15
N LYS A 60 13.83 -23.07 6.10
CA LYS A 60 14.53 -24.13 6.83
C LYS A 60 13.58 -24.95 7.69
N GLN A 61 12.65 -24.30 8.39
CA GLN A 61 11.62 -24.97 9.17
C GLN A 61 10.74 -25.88 8.29
N PHE A 62 10.31 -25.38 7.14
CA PHE A 62 9.53 -26.16 6.18
C PHE A 62 10.27 -27.40 5.73
N VAL A 63 11.54 -27.27 5.33
CA VAL A 63 12.39 -28.43 4.93
C VAL A 63 12.49 -29.47 6.05
N GLY A 64 12.65 -29.03 7.29
CA GLY A 64 12.63 -29.92 8.47
C GLY A 64 11.30 -30.68 8.59
N GLN A 65 10.18 -29.97 8.50
CA GLN A 65 8.84 -30.55 8.57
C GLN A 65 8.56 -31.54 7.42
N VAL A 66 9.04 -31.25 6.20
CA VAL A 66 8.92 -32.17 5.06
C VAL A 66 9.69 -33.45 5.33
N LYS A 67 10.93 -33.38 5.83
CA LYS A 67 11.74 -34.57 6.17
C LYS A 67 11.09 -35.43 7.25
N GLU A 68 10.33 -34.83 8.15
CA GLU A 68 9.57 -35.54 9.21
C GLU A 68 8.17 -36.00 8.74
N GLY A 69 7.80 -35.74 7.48
CA GLY A 69 6.47 -36.08 6.95
C GLY A 69 5.34 -35.21 7.48
N LYS A 70 5.65 -34.07 8.12
CA LYS A 70 4.68 -33.18 8.74
C LYS A 70 4.14 -32.08 7.81
N ALA A 71 4.81 -31.85 6.68
CA ALA A 71 4.39 -30.86 5.69
C ALA A 71 4.58 -31.43 4.28
N THR A 72 3.67 -31.05 3.36
CA THR A 72 3.69 -31.49 1.96
C THR A 72 3.76 -30.34 0.97
N SER A 73 3.51 -29.11 1.42
CA SER A 73 3.57 -27.93 0.54
C SER A 73 3.85 -26.66 1.33
N LEU A 74 4.40 -25.66 0.65
CA LEU A 74 4.60 -24.30 1.14
C LEU A 74 4.28 -23.30 0.03
N SER A 75 3.53 -22.26 0.36
CA SER A 75 3.40 -21.05 -0.45
C SER A 75 3.87 -19.87 0.39
N LYS A 76 4.90 -19.16 -0.06
CA LYS A 76 5.50 -18.07 0.70
C LYS A 76 6.08 -17.00 -0.22
N GLU A 77 5.89 -15.75 0.20
CA GLU A 77 6.60 -14.60 -0.38
C GLU A 77 7.89 -14.39 0.41
N VAL A 78 9.00 -14.23 -0.30
CA VAL A 78 10.33 -14.05 0.30
C VAL A 78 11.04 -12.86 -0.33
N ARG A 79 11.90 -12.22 0.45
CA ARG A 79 12.75 -11.12 0.01
C ARG A 79 14.08 -11.66 -0.49
N ILE A 80 14.45 -11.30 -1.71
CA ILE A 80 15.69 -11.70 -2.38
C ILE A 80 16.61 -10.49 -2.50
N ASN A 81 17.82 -10.59 -1.96
CA ASN A 81 18.87 -9.58 -2.08
C ASN A 81 19.50 -9.63 -3.47
N ARG A 82 19.44 -8.53 -4.21
CA ARG A 82 20.01 -8.36 -5.56
C ARG A 82 21.45 -7.84 -5.57
N GLY A 83 22.12 -7.78 -4.43
CA GLY A 83 23.51 -7.36 -4.32
C GLY A 83 23.75 -5.84 -4.27
N ASN A 84 22.71 -5.02 -4.33
CA ASN A 84 22.81 -3.55 -4.32
C ASN A 84 22.13 -2.91 -3.09
N GLY A 85 21.92 -3.68 -2.03
CA GLY A 85 21.18 -3.26 -0.83
C GLY A 85 19.66 -3.20 -1.03
N LYS A 86 19.16 -3.52 -2.23
CA LYS A 86 17.73 -3.59 -2.52
C LYS A 86 17.24 -5.04 -2.51
N TYR A 87 16.04 -5.22 -2.00
CA TYR A 87 15.34 -6.50 -2.05
C TYR A 87 14.30 -6.50 -3.16
N SER A 88 14.20 -7.62 -3.87
CA SER A 88 13.05 -7.95 -4.70
C SER A 88 12.18 -8.96 -3.97
N TRP A 89 10.91 -9.02 -4.32
CA TRP A 89 9.95 -9.99 -3.77
C TRP A 89 9.74 -11.14 -4.73
N THR A 90 9.88 -12.35 -4.23
CA THR A 90 9.66 -13.57 -5.01
C THR A 90 8.62 -14.42 -4.29
N SER A 91 7.58 -14.83 -5.00
CA SER A 91 6.66 -15.86 -4.53
C SER A 91 7.27 -17.24 -4.81
N ILE A 92 7.33 -18.08 -3.78
CA ILE A 92 7.84 -19.44 -3.85
C ILE A 92 6.71 -20.38 -3.47
N ASN A 93 6.39 -21.31 -4.37
CA ASN A 93 5.41 -22.35 -4.17
C ASN A 93 6.10 -23.70 -4.35
N VAL A 94 6.14 -24.47 -3.28
CA VAL A 94 6.81 -25.77 -3.25
C VAL A 94 5.80 -26.84 -2.85
N MET A 95 5.88 -27.99 -3.49
CA MET A 95 5.08 -29.16 -3.13
C MET A 95 5.91 -30.44 -3.20
N VAL A 96 5.64 -31.36 -2.30
CA VAL A 96 6.21 -32.71 -2.32
C VAL A 96 5.47 -33.54 -3.37
N ARG A 97 6.21 -34.14 -4.30
CA ARG A 97 5.69 -35.02 -5.35
C ARG A 97 5.80 -36.48 -4.99
N ASP A 98 6.95 -36.88 -4.40
CA ASP A 98 7.21 -38.26 -4.00
C ASP A 98 7.87 -38.26 -2.61
N TYR A 99 7.35 -39.07 -1.71
CA TYR A 99 7.82 -39.17 -0.34
C TYR A 99 8.16 -40.59 0.06
N ARG A 100 9.43 -40.96 -0.07
CA ARG A 100 10.01 -42.25 0.33
C ARG A 100 11.33 -42.01 1.05
N PRO A 101 11.31 -41.48 2.28
CA PRO A 101 12.52 -41.09 2.98
C PRO A 101 13.44 -42.27 3.29
N GLN A 102 12.92 -43.50 3.46
CA GLN A 102 13.69 -44.70 3.65
C GLN A 102 14.56 -45.04 2.44
N ASP A 103 14.15 -44.61 1.23
CA ASP A 103 14.89 -44.82 -0.03
C ASP A 103 15.78 -43.61 -0.38
N GLY A 104 15.83 -42.60 0.50
CA GLY A 104 16.53 -41.34 0.24
C GLY A 104 15.81 -40.43 -0.78
N VAL A 105 14.50 -40.65 -1.00
CA VAL A 105 13.71 -39.95 -2.01
C VAL A 105 12.65 -39.07 -1.34
N ILE A 106 12.83 -37.78 -1.45
CA ILE A 106 11.78 -36.77 -1.19
C ILE A 106 11.85 -35.77 -2.34
N GLU A 107 11.04 -36.00 -3.36
CA GLU A 107 11.02 -35.14 -4.55
C GLU A 107 10.07 -33.98 -4.39
N MET A 108 10.54 -32.80 -4.75
CA MET A 108 9.81 -31.53 -4.65
C MET A 108 9.71 -30.86 -6.01
N LEU A 109 8.56 -30.28 -6.25
CA LEU A 109 8.34 -29.31 -7.32
C LEU A 109 8.31 -27.91 -6.73
N CYS A 110 9.04 -26.99 -7.33
CA CYS A 110 9.09 -25.59 -6.93
C CYS A 110 8.73 -24.70 -8.12
N ILE A 111 7.78 -23.81 -7.90
CA ILE A 111 7.45 -22.73 -8.83
C ILE A 111 7.74 -21.41 -8.13
N ASN A 112 8.46 -20.53 -8.80
CA ASN A 112 8.71 -19.19 -8.30
C ASN A 112 8.47 -18.11 -9.36
N TYR A 113 8.12 -16.91 -8.93
CA TYR A 113 7.95 -15.76 -9.81
C TYR A 113 8.18 -14.46 -9.05
N ASP A 114 8.70 -13.45 -9.78
CA ASP A 114 8.96 -12.12 -9.23
C ASP A 114 7.63 -11.36 -9.06
N ILE A 115 7.33 -10.98 -7.82
CA ILE A 115 6.14 -10.21 -7.45
C ILE A 115 6.50 -8.76 -7.06
N THR A 116 7.74 -8.33 -7.29
CA THR A 116 8.18 -6.97 -6.97
C THR A 116 7.30 -5.91 -7.63
N PRO A 117 6.96 -6.01 -8.94
CA PRO A 117 6.07 -5.03 -9.58
C PRO A 117 4.67 -4.99 -8.95
N LEU A 118 4.17 -6.14 -8.49
CA LEU A 118 2.89 -6.23 -7.78
C LEU A 118 2.96 -5.50 -6.43
N LYS A 119 4.01 -5.78 -5.64
CA LYS A 119 4.23 -5.11 -4.34
C LYS A 119 4.43 -3.61 -4.46
N GLU A 120 5.16 -3.16 -5.49
CA GLU A 120 5.33 -1.73 -5.76
C GLU A 120 4.01 -1.05 -6.12
N THR A 121 3.16 -1.73 -6.90
CA THR A 121 1.84 -1.21 -7.27
C THR A 121 0.92 -1.16 -6.06
N GLU A 122 0.89 -2.21 -5.26
CA GLU A 122 0.14 -2.29 -4.00
C GLU A 122 0.52 -1.13 -3.07
N GLN A 123 1.82 -0.90 -2.88
CA GLN A 123 2.33 0.20 -2.05
C GLN A 123 1.92 1.58 -2.56
N LYS A 124 1.98 1.80 -3.88
CA LYS A 124 1.53 3.05 -4.50
C LYS A 124 0.04 3.28 -4.29
N LEU A 125 -0.77 2.22 -4.40
CA LEU A 125 -2.22 2.29 -4.16
C LEU A 125 -2.53 2.63 -2.70
N ILE A 126 -1.82 2.02 -1.74
CA ILE A 126 -1.98 2.33 -0.32
C ILE A 126 -1.68 3.81 -0.05
N ILE A 127 -0.54 4.32 -0.55
CA ILE A 127 -0.16 5.72 -0.37
C ILE A 127 -1.19 6.67 -1.02
N ALA A 128 -1.68 6.35 -2.21
CA ALA A 128 -2.67 7.18 -2.90
C ALA A 128 -4.01 7.18 -2.16
N ARG A 129 -4.44 6.02 -1.63
CA ARG A 129 -5.65 5.91 -0.81
C ARG A 129 -5.53 6.74 0.47
N ASP A 130 -4.45 6.56 1.22
CA ASP A 130 -4.26 7.25 2.51
C ASP A 130 -4.26 8.78 2.32
N LYS A 131 -3.63 9.24 1.22
CA LYS A 131 -3.66 10.66 0.85
C LYS A 131 -5.07 11.16 0.48
N ALA A 132 -5.84 10.34 -0.24
CA ALA A 132 -7.22 10.69 -0.60
C ALA A 132 -8.12 10.75 0.64
N GLU A 133 -8.00 9.80 1.56
CA GLU A 133 -8.74 9.78 2.83
C GLU A 133 -8.39 11.00 3.71
N GLU A 134 -7.12 11.39 3.77
CA GLU A 134 -6.69 12.58 4.51
C GLU A 134 -7.29 13.86 3.90
N LEU A 135 -7.25 14.00 2.57
CA LEU A 135 -7.85 15.15 1.88
C LEU A 135 -9.37 15.23 2.11
N ASP A 136 -10.08 14.11 2.08
CA ASP A 136 -11.52 14.06 2.34
C ASP A 136 -11.84 14.47 3.77
N ARG A 137 -11.04 14.01 4.75
CA ARG A 137 -11.18 14.43 6.16
C ARG A 137 -10.95 15.93 6.33
N LEU A 138 -9.89 16.48 5.72
CA LEU A 138 -9.60 17.92 5.77
C LEU A 138 -10.73 18.73 5.14
N LYS A 139 -11.24 18.29 3.98
CA LYS A 139 -12.38 18.93 3.31
C LYS A 139 -13.64 18.94 4.19
N SER A 140 -13.94 17.81 4.82
CA SER A 140 -15.09 17.69 5.72
C SER A 140 -14.97 18.60 6.95
N ALA A 141 -13.78 18.64 7.57
CA ALA A 141 -13.50 19.54 8.69
C ALA A 141 -13.58 21.02 8.29
N PHE A 142 -13.06 21.36 7.10
CA PHE A 142 -13.15 22.70 6.54
C PHE A 142 -14.62 23.14 6.36
N LEU A 143 -15.45 22.31 5.73
CA LEU A 143 -16.86 22.61 5.51
C LEU A 143 -17.64 22.76 6.83
N ALA A 144 -17.34 21.93 7.83
CA ALA A 144 -17.95 22.02 9.15
C ALA A 144 -17.57 23.36 9.83
N ASN A 145 -16.30 23.73 9.81
CA ASN A 145 -15.81 24.99 10.38
C ASN A 145 -16.42 26.19 9.66
N MET A 146 -16.43 26.18 8.31
CA MET A 146 -17.04 27.27 7.53
C MET A 146 -18.53 27.42 7.84
N SER A 147 -19.25 26.31 8.03
CA SER A 147 -20.67 26.37 8.43
C SER A 147 -20.87 27.06 9.78
N HIS A 148 -19.96 26.83 10.73
CA HIS A 148 -20.00 27.52 12.03
C HIS A 148 -19.64 29.02 11.91
N GLU A 149 -18.57 29.32 11.17
CA GLU A 149 -18.10 30.70 10.96
C GLU A 149 -19.15 31.55 10.22
N ILE A 150 -19.94 30.99 9.32
CA ILE A 150 -21.04 31.65 8.61
C ILE A 150 -22.27 31.80 9.52
N ARG A 151 -22.59 30.79 10.33
CA ARG A 151 -23.80 30.76 11.15
C ARG A 151 -23.79 31.86 12.23
N THR A 152 -22.65 32.10 12.83
CA THR A 152 -22.50 33.07 13.93
C THR A 152 -22.88 34.51 13.51
N PRO A 153 -22.25 35.11 12.48
CA PRO A 153 -22.64 36.45 12.03
C PRO A 153 -24.05 36.47 11.45
N LEU A 154 -24.49 35.41 10.77
CA LEU A 154 -25.85 35.34 10.22
C LEU A 154 -26.91 35.40 11.35
N ASN A 155 -26.73 34.64 12.43
CA ASN A 155 -27.64 34.65 13.57
C ASN A 155 -27.66 36.04 14.26
N SER A 156 -26.50 36.71 14.34
CA SER A 156 -26.40 38.07 14.85
C SER A 156 -27.19 39.05 13.98
N ILE A 157 -27.01 39.00 12.66
CA ILE A 157 -27.74 39.83 11.70
C ILE A 157 -29.25 39.63 11.86
N VAL A 158 -29.73 38.38 11.88
CA VAL A 158 -31.15 38.05 12.01
C VAL A 158 -31.70 38.51 13.35
N GLY A 159 -31.01 38.24 14.46
CA GLY A 159 -31.44 38.62 15.80
C GLY A 159 -31.54 40.14 16.01
N PHE A 160 -30.50 40.88 15.66
CA PHE A 160 -30.48 42.33 15.80
C PHE A 160 -31.39 43.02 14.79
N SER A 161 -31.62 42.48 13.60
CA SER A 161 -32.63 42.99 12.67
C SER A 161 -34.04 42.87 13.23
N SER A 162 -34.36 41.81 13.98
CA SER A 162 -35.66 41.69 14.67
C SER A 162 -35.82 42.71 15.79
N LEU A 163 -34.78 42.89 16.61
CA LEU A 163 -34.78 43.91 17.68
C LEU A 163 -34.89 45.34 17.12
N LEU A 164 -34.28 45.60 15.96
CA LEU A 164 -34.39 46.88 15.24
C LEU A 164 -35.83 47.22 14.86
N ALA A 165 -36.66 46.22 14.58
CA ALA A 165 -38.06 46.40 14.23
C ALA A 165 -38.95 46.66 15.46
N GLU A 166 -38.49 46.26 16.65
CA GLU A 166 -39.26 46.37 17.91
C GLU A 166 -38.89 47.58 18.78
N THR A 167 -37.68 48.15 18.64
CA THR A 167 -37.22 49.27 19.46
C THR A 167 -37.61 50.64 18.90
N ASP A 168 -38.14 51.50 19.77
CA ASP A 168 -38.38 52.91 19.49
C ASP A 168 -37.23 53.82 20.01
N ASP A 169 -36.28 53.26 20.77
CA ASP A 169 -35.14 54.00 21.29
C ASP A 169 -34.11 54.26 20.17
N ARG A 170 -33.72 55.55 20.08
CA ARG A 170 -32.81 55.97 18.99
C ARG A 170 -31.36 55.51 19.22
N GLU A 171 -30.91 55.40 20.47
CA GLU A 171 -29.56 55.03 20.81
C GLU A 171 -29.41 53.50 20.60
N GLU A 172 -30.34 52.69 21.11
CA GLU A 172 -30.39 51.24 20.84
C GLU A 172 -30.46 50.94 19.37
N ARG A 173 -31.26 51.67 18.60
CA ARG A 173 -31.38 51.49 17.15
C ARG A 173 -30.05 51.72 16.44
N GLN A 174 -29.26 52.72 16.83
CA GLN A 174 -27.94 52.96 16.25
C GLN A 174 -26.94 51.88 16.62
N GLU A 175 -27.01 51.35 17.82
CA GLU A 175 -26.15 50.23 18.25
C GLU A 175 -26.46 48.94 17.46
N TYR A 176 -27.74 48.60 17.30
CA TYR A 176 -28.15 47.40 16.54
C TYR A 176 -27.76 47.51 15.06
N ILE A 177 -27.91 48.68 14.43
CA ILE A 177 -27.45 48.92 13.06
C ILE A 177 -25.96 48.63 12.94
N LYS A 178 -25.15 49.16 13.85
CA LYS A 178 -23.69 48.96 13.82
C LYS A 178 -23.31 47.49 13.98
N ILE A 179 -24.01 46.71 14.82
CA ILE A 179 -23.81 45.30 14.98
C ILE A 179 -24.16 44.55 13.70
N VAL A 180 -25.27 44.86 13.04
CA VAL A 180 -25.69 44.26 11.78
C VAL A 180 -24.67 44.56 10.67
N GLU A 181 -24.22 45.81 10.54
CA GLU A 181 -23.22 46.20 9.53
C GLU A 181 -21.89 45.46 9.74
N THR A 182 -21.38 45.43 10.96
CA THR A 182 -20.11 44.72 11.26
C THR A 182 -20.20 43.24 10.94
N ASN A 183 -21.31 42.57 11.30
CA ASN A 183 -21.48 41.15 10.99
C ASN A 183 -21.67 40.87 9.49
N ASN A 184 -22.26 41.82 8.75
CA ASN A 184 -22.41 41.73 7.30
C ASN A 184 -21.03 41.83 6.59
N GLU A 185 -20.18 42.79 7.02
CA GLU A 185 -18.82 42.92 6.51
C GLU A 185 -18.01 41.64 6.76
N LEU A 186 -18.13 41.05 7.95
CA LEU A 186 -17.47 39.82 8.34
C LEU A 186 -17.93 38.64 7.46
N LEU A 187 -19.22 38.55 7.17
CA LEU A 187 -19.79 37.52 6.29
C LEU A 187 -19.30 37.66 4.85
N LEU A 188 -19.25 38.89 4.32
CA LEU A 188 -18.72 39.16 2.98
C LEU A 188 -17.24 38.78 2.86
N GLN A 189 -16.44 39.08 3.90
CA GLN A 189 -15.03 38.66 3.93
C GLN A 189 -14.90 37.14 3.91
N LEU A 190 -15.66 36.40 4.73
CA LEU A 190 -15.64 34.92 4.74
C LEU A 190 -16.00 34.32 3.38
N VAL A 191 -17.02 34.88 2.72
CA VAL A 191 -17.42 34.42 1.35
C VAL A 191 -16.29 34.68 0.37
N SER A 192 -15.63 35.86 0.43
CA SER A 192 -14.48 36.15 -0.44
C SER A 192 -13.33 35.17 -0.22
N ASP A 193 -12.99 34.89 1.03
CA ASP A 193 -11.92 33.97 1.40
C ASP A 193 -12.19 32.54 0.86
N ILE A 194 -13.45 32.07 0.96
CA ILE A 194 -13.88 30.77 0.42
C ILE A 194 -13.75 30.73 -1.12
N LEU A 195 -14.18 31.82 -1.79
CA LEU A 195 -14.09 31.90 -3.26
C LEU A 195 -12.65 31.94 -3.73
N ASP A 196 -11.77 32.63 -3.03
CA ASP A 196 -10.36 32.70 -3.37
C ASP A 196 -9.66 31.33 -3.16
N LEU A 197 -9.99 30.63 -2.09
CA LEU A 197 -9.54 29.25 -1.88
C LEU A 197 -10.01 28.31 -2.99
N SER A 198 -11.27 28.45 -3.42
CA SER A 198 -11.85 27.65 -4.51
C SER A 198 -11.15 27.89 -5.85
N LYS A 199 -10.73 29.14 -6.14
CA LYS A 199 -9.95 29.47 -7.34
C LYS A 199 -8.54 28.86 -7.30
N ILE A 200 -7.91 28.84 -6.12
CA ILE A 200 -6.59 28.20 -5.93
C ILE A 200 -6.71 26.68 -6.18
N GLU A 201 -7.73 26.02 -5.62
CA GLU A 201 -7.94 24.57 -5.81
C GLU A 201 -8.24 24.20 -7.27
N SER A 202 -8.99 25.06 -7.99
CA SER A 202 -9.31 24.82 -9.42
C SER A 202 -8.17 25.16 -10.39
N GLY A 203 -7.06 25.73 -9.90
CA GLY A 203 -5.94 26.14 -10.73
C GLY A 203 -6.27 27.33 -11.67
N THR A 204 -7.35 28.06 -11.39
CA THR A 204 -7.81 29.21 -12.19
C THR A 204 -7.32 30.55 -11.62
N PHE A 205 -6.28 30.53 -10.80
CA PHE A 205 -5.66 31.75 -10.30
C PHE A 205 -4.78 32.34 -11.39
N ASP A 206 -5.28 33.36 -12.11
CA ASP A 206 -4.43 34.20 -12.99
C ASP A 206 -3.62 35.16 -12.11
N PHE A 207 -2.29 35.08 -12.22
CA PHE A 207 -1.34 36.00 -11.60
C PHE A 207 -1.24 37.31 -12.40
#